data_23b7a76a8d86d40f87ab470761a0f2a2
#
_entry.id   23b7a76a8d86d40f87ab470761a0f2a2
#
_cell.length_a   1.000
_cell.length_b   1.000
_cell.length_c   1.000
_cell.angle_alpha   90.00
_cell.angle_beta   90.00
_cell.angle_gamma   90.00
#
_symmetry.space_group_name_H-M   'P 1'
#
loop_
_entity.id
_entity.type
_entity.pdbx_description
1 polymer ?
#
loop_
_entity_poly.entity_id
_entity_poly.type
_entity_poly.pdbx_seq_one_letter_code
_entity_poly.pdbx_strand_id
1 'polypeptide(L)'
;MVKLLLTKPSVLVPPSDGESLLLYIAATTQVVNAALVVEREEEGHALKVQRPVYFIGEVLSDSKTRYCQIQKLLYTVLITKRKLRHYFESHLVTVMTSFPLGEVI
;
A
#
# COMPACT_ATOMS: atom_id res chain seq x y z
N MET A 1 8.76 -6.80 10.01
CA MET A 1 8.36 -5.76 9.06
C MET A 1 8.69 -6.18 7.65
N VAL A 2 7.73 -6.14 6.79
CA VAL A 2 7.97 -6.44 5.38
C VAL A 2 8.57 -5.21 4.71
N LYS A 3 9.72 -5.37 4.11
CA LYS A 3 10.39 -4.29 3.41
C LYS A 3 10.08 -4.40 1.93
N LEU A 4 9.48 -3.36 1.38
CA LEU A 4 9.22 -3.30 -0.04
C LEU A 4 10.51 -2.94 -0.76
N LEU A 5 11.04 -3.89 -1.53
CA LEU A 5 12.24 -3.71 -2.31
C LEU A 5 11.88 -3.34 -3.74
N LEU A 6 11.72 -2.06 -3.98
CA LEU A 6 11.62 -1.54 -5.33
C LEU A 6 12.97 -0.96 -5.69
N THR A 7 13.70 -1.69 -6.50
CA THR A 7 15.08 -1.34 -6.84
C THR A 7 15.19 -0.18 -7.82
N LYS A 8 14.09 0.21 -8.43
CA LYS A 8 14.08 1.35 -9.36
C LYS A 8 12.75 2.08 -9.27
N PRO A 9 12.74 3.43 -9.43
CA PRO A 9 11.51 4.17 -9.67
C PRO A 9 10.94 3.64 -10.96
N SER A 10 9.95 2.86 -10.82
CA SER A 10 9.69 1.93 -11.82
C SER A 10 8.46 2.24 -12.60
N VAL A 11 8.42 1.66 -13.71
CA VAL A 11 7.24 1.60 -14.54
C VAL A 11 6.13 0.96 -13.72
N LEU A 12 5.03 1.68 -13.56
CA LEU A 12 3.83 1.14 -12.95
C LEU A 12 3.22 0.11 -13.90
N VAL A 13 2.72 -0.98 -13.35
CA VAL A 13 2.09 -2.02 -14.15
C VAL A 13 0.61 -2.12 -13.83
N PRO A 14 -0.26 -2.36 -14.82
CA PRO A 14 -1.67 -2.61 -14.54
C PRO A 14 -1.84 -4.02 -13.99
N PRO A 15 -2.74 -4.22 -13.02
CA PRO A 15 -3.06 -5.56 -12.56
C PRO A 15 -3.91 -6.28 -13.60
N SER A 16 -3.78 -7.59 -13.63
CA SER A 16 -4.65 -8.44 -14.46
C SER A 16 -5.96 -8.70 -13.73
N ASP A 17 -7.00 -9.03 -14.47
CA ASP A 17 -8.30 -9.31 -13.90
C ASP A 17 -8.22 -10.41 -12.84
N GLY A 18 -8.78 -10.15 -11.69
CA GLY A 18 -8.84 -11.12 -10.60
C GLY A 18 -7.57 -11.30 -9.79
N GLU A 19 -6.48 -10.60 -10.14
CA GLU A 19 -5.26 -10.69 -9.32
C GLU A 19 -5.49 -10.07 -7.95
N SER A 20 -4.92 -10.72 -6.91
CA SER A 20 -4.90 -10.15 -5.58
C SER A 20 -3.79 -9.12 -5.48
N LEU A 21 -4.06 -8.03 -4.80
CA LEU A 21 -3.13 -6.92 -4.65
C LEU A 21 -2.70 -6.79 -3.19
N LEU A 22 -1.50 -6.26 -2.99
CA LEU A 22 -0.98 -5.94 -1.67
C LEU A 22 -0.88 -4.44 -1.53
N LEU A 23 -1.34 -3.91 -0.41
CA LEU A 23 -1.23 -2.50 -0.10
C LEU A 23 -0.27 -2.33 1.06
N TYR A 24 0.91 -1.80 0.78
CA TYR A 24 1.89 -1.45 1.80
C TYR A 24 1.64 -0.03 2.25
N ILE A 25 1.49 0.16 3.55
CA ILE A 25 1.26 1.48 4.13
C ILE A 25 2.33 1.83 5.13
N ALA A 26 2.66 3.10 5.20
CA ALA A 26 3.63 3.63 6.14
C ALA A 26 3.26 5.06 6.53
N ALA A 27 3.59 5.43 7.73
CA ALA A 27 3.34 6.78 8.22
C ALA A 27 4.55 7.27 9.01
N THR A 28 4.88 8.53 8.79
CA THR A 28 5.88 9.24 9.57
C THR A 28 5.18 10.34 10.38
N THR A 29 5.96 11.20 11.02
CA THR A 29 5.40 12.31 11.79
C THR A 29 4.52 13.22 10.93
N GLN A 30 4.88 13.43 9.68
CA GLN A 30 4.24 14.44 8.82
C GLN A 30 3.68 13.90 7.51
N VAL A 31 4.00 12.68 7.14
CA VAL A 31 3.67 12.14 5.82
C VAL A 31 3.13 10.73 5.96
N VAL A 32 2.15 10.40 5.15
CA VAL A 32 1.68 9.02 4.99
C VAL A 32 1.91 8.58 3.54
N ASN A 33 2.24 7.31 3.38
CA ASN A 33 2.53 6.72 2.08
C ASN A 33 1.82 5.39 1.92
N ALA A 34 1.44 5.09 0.68
CA ALA A 34 0.88 3.80 0.33
C ALA A 34 1.43 3.36 -1.01
N ALA A 35 1.71 2.07 -1.12
CA ALA A 35 2.14 1.46 -2.37
C ALA A 35 1.25 0.26 -2.66
N LEU A 36 0.54 0.30 -3.77
CA LEU A 36 -0.27 -0.82 -4.22
C LEU A 36 0.58 -1.64 -5.18
N VAL A 37 0.76 -2.93 -4.86
CA VAL A 37 1.63 -3.81 -5.64
C VAL A 37 0.91 -5.11 -5.96
N VAL A 38 1.39 -5.76 -7.02
CA VAL A 38 0.98 -7.11 -7.39
C VAL A 38 2.18 -8.03 -7.30
N GLU A 39 1.96 -9.24 -6.77
CA GLU A 39 2.99 -10.30 -6.76
C GLU A 39 2.76 -11.23 -7.92
N ARG A 40 3.79 -11.50 -8.69
CA ARG A 40 3.72 -12.39 -9.85
C ARG A 40 4.89 -13.34 -9.86
N GLU A 41 4.63 -14.55 -10.34
CA GLU A 41 5.69 -15.46 -10.72
C GLU A 41 6.19 -15.03 -12.07
N GLU A 42 7.48 -14.73 -12.15
CA GLU A 42 8.10 -14.33 -13.39
C GLU A 42 9.23 -15.29 -13.75
N GLU A 43 9.36 -15.58 -15.04
CA GLU A 43 10.40 -16.45 -15.54
C GLU A 43 11.78 -15.92 -15.17
N GLY A 44 12.67 -16.80 -14.74
CA GLY A 44 14.01 -16.44 -14.33
C GLY A 44 14.13 -16.03 -12.87
N HIS A 45 13.02 -16.00 -12.12
CA HIS A 45 13.02 -15.65 -10.70
C HIS A 45 12.56 -16.83 -9.85
N ALA A 46 13.31 -17.16 -8.82
CA ALA A 46 12.98 -18.25 -7.91
C ALA A 46 11.82 -17.90 -6.98
N LEU A 47 11.67 -16.62 -6.65
CA LEU A 47 10.62 -16.10 -5.79
C LEU A 47 9.70 -15.19 -6.57
N LYS A 48 8.50 -14.97 -6.03
CA LYS A 48 7.56 -14.04 -6.62
C LYS A 48 8.14 -12.63 -6.67
N VAL A 49 7.90 -11.94 -7.76
CA VAL A 49 8.37 -10.57 -7.96
C VAL A 49 7.22 -9.63 -7.66
N GLN A 50 7.51 -8.57 -6.91
CA GLN A 50 6.54 -7.52 -6.61
C GLN A 50 6.68 -6.40 -7.63
N ARG A 51 5.58 -6.05 -8.28
CA ARG A 51 5.53 -4.96 -9.25
C ARG A 51 4.60 -3.87 -8.74
N PRO A 52 5.01 -2.60 -8.77
CA PRO A 52 4.16 -1.53 -8.30
C PRO A 52 3.01 -1.29 -9.27
N VAL A 53 1.82 -1.11 -8.71
CA VAL A 53 0.62 -0.72 -9.48
C VAL A 53 0.40 0.78 -9.34
N TYR A 54 0.55 1.31 -8.13
CA TYR A 54 0.38 2.74 -7.88
C TYR A 54 1.01 3.15 -6.55
N PHE A 55 1.40 4.41 -6.47
CA PHE A 55 1.91 5.02 -5.24
C PHE A 55 1.07 6.22 -4.86
N ILE A 56 0.84 6.38 -3.56
CA ILE A 56 0.16 7.54 -3.00
C ILE A 56 1.01 8.09 -1.86
N GLY A 57 1.16 9.40 -1.82
CA GLY A 57 1.78 10.10 -0.71
C GLY A 57 0.97 11.32 -0.36
N GLU A 58 0.85 11.62 0.92
CA GLU A 58 0.14 12.79 1.38
C GLU A 58 0.85 13.40 2.59
N VAL A 59 1.04 14.72 2.54
CA VAL A 59 1.53 15.47 3.69
C VAL A 59 0.35 15.72 4.62
N LEU A 60 0.52 15.37 5.89
CA LEU A 60 -0.56 15.51 6.87
C LEU A 60 -0.75 16.98 7.25
N SER A 61 -2.01 17.39 7.42
CA SER A 61 -2.33 18.69 8.00
C SER A 61 -1.89 18.72 9.46
N ASP A 62 -1.74 19.91 10.03
CA ASP A 62 -1.30 20.08 11.41
C ASP A 62 -2.13 19.25 12.39
N SER A 63 -3.45 19.24 12.22
CA SER A 63 -4.32 18.46 13.10
C SER A 63 -4.07 16.95 12.96
N LYS A 64 -3.79 16.48 11.77
CA LYS A 64 -3.57 15.05 11.52
C LYS A 64 -2.18 14.58 11.93
N THR A 65 -1.20 15.50 12.02
CA THR A 65 0.12 15.12 12.53
C THR A 65 0.07 14.68 13.99
N ARG A 66 -1.00 15.06 14.71
CA ARG A 66 -1.22 14.68 16.10
C ARG A 66 -1.88 13.32 16.26
N TYR A 67 -2.32 12.69 15.17
CA TYR A 67 -2.86 11.34 15.24
C TYR A 67 -1.78 10.39 15.74
N CYS A 68 -2.18 9.39 16.52
CA CYS A 68 -1.27 8.31 16.86
C CYS A 68 -0.99 7.47 15.60
N GLN A 69 0.02 6.61 15.67
CA GLN A 69 0.47 5.84 14.51
C GLN A 69 -0.66 5.02 13.87
N ILE A 70 -1.47 4.34 14.68
CA ILE A 70 -2.57 3.54 14.17
C ILE A 70 -3.60 4.39 13.42
N GLN A 71 -3.91 5.58 13.93
CA GLN A 71 -4.84 6.48 13.27
C GLN A 71 -4.31 6.95 11.92
N LYS A 72 -3.01 7.25 11.84
CA LYS A 72 -2.37 7.63 10.58
C LYS A 72 -2.43 6.51 9.57
N LEU A 73 -2.19 5.28 10.00
CA LEU A 73 -2.25 4.12 9.11
C LEU A 73 -3.66 3.86 8.62
N LEU A 74 -4.65 3.94 9.50
CA LEU A 74 -6.06 3.80 9.11
C LEU A 74 -6.50 4.90 8.16
N TYR A 75 -6.06 6.12 8.41
CA TYR A 75 -6.31 7.24 7.51
C TYR A 75 -5.69 6.97 6.12
N THR A 76 -4.49 6.40 6.09
CA THR A 76 -3.81 6.05 4.84
C THR A 76 -4.62 5.04 4.03
N VAL A 77 -5.16 4.02 4.68
CA VAL A 77 -6.04 3.05 4.01
C VAL A 77 -7.28 3.75 3.44
N LEU A 78 -7.86 4.65 4.22
CA LEU A 78 -9.07 5.36 3.80
C LEU A 78 -8.84 6.22 2.55
N ILE A 79 -7.78 7.01 2.54
CA ILE A 79 -7.50 7.88 1.38
C ILE A 79 -7.10 7.05 0.16
N THR A 80 -6.39 5.95 0.36
CA THR A 80 -6.03 5.04 -0.74
C THR A 80 -7.28 4.43 -1.34
N LYS A 81 -8.19 3.96 -0.51
CA LYS A 81 -9.45 3.38 -0.95
C LYS A 81 -10.28 4.37 -1.77
N ARG A 82 -10.29 5.63 -1.38
CA ARG A 82 -10.99 6.68 -2.12
C ARG A 82 -10.35 6.94 -3.48
N LYS A 83 -9.03 7.08 -3.50
CA LYS A 83 -8.30 7.46 -4.72
C LYS A 83 -8.20 6.31 -5.72
N LEU A 84 -8.12 5.08 -5.22
CA LEU A 84 -7.95 3.90 -6.06
C LEU A 84 -9.15 2.96 -5.98
N ARG A 85 -10.32 3.54 -5.86
CA ARG A 85 -11.57 2.82 -5.63
C ARG A 85 -11.80 1.68 -6.62
N HIS A 86 -11.52 1.90 -7.88
CA HIS A 86 -11.72 0.89 -8.92
C HIS A 86 -10.86 -0.36 -8.70
N TYR A 87 -9.65 -0.21 -8.15
CA TYR A 87 -8.82 -1.37 -7.80
C TYR A 87 -9.41 -2.15 -6.63
N PHE A 88 -9.91 -1.45 -5.61
CA PHE A 88 -10.51 -2.10 -4.45
C PHE A 88 -11.83 -2.81 -4.78
N GLU A 89 -12.55 -2.32 -5.78
CA GLU A 89 -13.81 -2.94 -6.20
C GLU A 89 -13.57 -4.17 -7.09
N SER A 90 -12.46 -4.21 -7.82
CA SER A 90 -12.17 -5.24 -8.81
C SER A 90 -11.20 -6.31 -8.32
N HIS A 91 -10.49 -6.05 -7.24
CA HIS A 91 -9.43 -6.93 -6.76
C HIS A 91 -9.53 -7.10 -5.25
N LEU A 92 -9.11 -8.27 -4.77
CA LEU A 92 -8.90 -8.48 -3.35
C LEU A 92 -7.62 -7.75 -2.95
N VAL A 93 -7.72 -6.81 -2.02
CA VAL A 93 -6.58 -6.03 -1.55
C VAL A 93 -6.26 -6.40 -0.11
N THR A 94 -5.04 -6.84 0.14
CA THR A 94 -4.57 -7.16 1.48
C THR A 94 -3.66 -6.04 1.97
N VAL A 95 -3.97 -5.48 3.13
CA VAL A 95 -3.17 -4.42 3.72
C VAL A 95 -1.98 -5.01 4.46
N MET A 96 -0.79 -4.54 4.12
CA MET A 96 0.47 -5.00 4.70
C MET A 96 1.08 -3.88 5.54
N THR A 97 1.23 -4.14 6.83
CA THR A 97 1.86 -3.20 7.75
C THR A 97 2.51 -3.98 8.89
N SER A 98 3.52 -3.39 9.51
CA SER A 98 4.12 -3.95 10.71
C SER A 98 3.28 -3.70 11.95
N PHE A 99 2.27 -2.83 11.86
CA PHE A 99 1.41 -2.50 12.99
C PHE A 99 0.18 -3.41 13.01
N PRO A 100 -0.21 -3.95 14.18
CA PRO A 100 -1.32 -4.91 14.26
C PRO A 100 -2.68 -4.20 14.16
N LEU A 101 -3.12 -3.87 12.96
CA LEU A 101 -4.38 -3.17 12.74
C LEU A 101 -5.59 -3.94 13.26
N GLY A 102 -5.55 -5.27 13.14
CA GLY A 102 -6.67 -6.12 13.55
C GLY A 102 -6.95 -6.11 15.04
N GLU A 103 -5.99 -5.72 15.85
CA GLU A 103 -6.16 -5.67 17.31
C GLU A 103 -6.86 -4.41 17.80
N VAL A 104 -7.02 -3.42 16.94
CA VAL A 104 -7.50 -2.10 17.31
C VAL A 104 -8.89 -1.81 16.74
N ILE A 105 -9.29 -2.58 15.78
CA ILE A 105 -10.57 -2.40 15.08
C ILE A 105 -11.69 -3.11 15.82
#